data_e82b5fe9c39f088083fe251f37a77ac8
#
_entry.id   e82b5fe9c39f088083fe251f37a77ac8
#
_cell.length_a   1.000
_cell.length_b   1.000
_cell.length_c   1.000
_cell.angle_alpha   90.00
_cell.angle_beta   90.00
_cell.angle_gamma   90.00
#
_symmetry.space_group_name_H-M   'P 1'
#
loop_
_entity.id
_entity.type
_entity.pdbx_description
1 polymer ?
#
loop_
_entity_poly.entity_id
_entity_poly.type
_entity_poly.pdbx_seq_one_letter_code
_entity_poly.pdbx_strand_id
1 'polypeptide(L)'
;MERSKNEFYREIGVIKLKISNERLVNSVGVLSKLTNLELPIKLSYALSKNITKIDVELKAYNMERGKLLNKYGEKDEEGKLKLSEKGEVNILDRENFNKDVAELLKCESEIDIHLIDLESIDTDIKITPGTTIIK
;
A
#
# COMPACT_ATOMS: atom_id res chain seq x y z
N MET A 1 -31.42 -21.65 0.73
CA MET A 1 -30.51 -21.45 1.86
C MET A 1 -29.50 -20.37 1.51
N GLU A 2 -29.59 -19.24 2.17
CA GLU A 2 -28.65 -18.16 1.95
C GLU A 2 -27.31 -18.48 2.60
N ARG A 3 -26.25 -18.36 1.81
CA ARG A 3 -24.90 -18.48 2.35
C ARG A 3 -24.58 -17.22 3.14
N SER A 4 -23.88 -17.35 4.26
CA SER A 4 -23.35 -16.19 4.97
C SER A 4 -22.31 -15.48 4.09
N LYS A 5 -22.12 -14.19 4.30
CA LYS A 5 -21.08 -13.43 3.58
C LYS A 5 -19.70 -14.07 3.76
N ASN A 6 -19.43 -14.61 4.95
CA ASN A 6 -18.15 -15.25 5.25
C ASN A 6 -17.94 -16.53 4.41
N GLU A 7 -18.97 -17.32 4.22
CA GLU A 7 -18.88 -18.52 3.37
C GLU A 7 -18.66 -18.15 1.90
N PHE A 8 -19.36 -17.11 1.43
CA PHE A 8 -19.18 -16.60 0.07
C PHE A 8 -17.75 -16.11 -0.16
N TYR A 9 -17.21 -15.33 0.77
CA TYR A 9 -15.83 -14.81 0.67
C TYR A 9 -14.79 -15.92 0.74
N ARG A 10 -15.00 -16.94 1.55
CA ARG A 10 -14.11 -18.12 1.57
C ARG A 10 -14.08 -18.84 0.23
N GLU A 11 -15.22 -18.92 -0.43
CA GLU A 11 -15.35 -19.63 -1.71
C GLU A 11 -14.64 -18.89 -2.83
N ILE A 12 -14.80 -17.57 -2.92
CA ILE A 12 -14.15 -16.77 -3.96
C ILE A 12 -12.75 -16.30 -3.56
N GLY A 13 -12.43 -16.32 -2.25
CA GLY A 13 -11.12 -15.92 -1.73
C GLY A 13 -10.76 -14.46 -1.93
N VAL A 14 -11.72 -13.62 -2.29
CA VAL A 14 -11.49 -12.20 -2.59
C VAL A 14 -12.59 -11.36 -1.97
N ILE A 15 -12.20 -10.22 -1.40
CA ILE A 15 -13.13 -9.21 -0.88
C ILE A 15 -12.78 -7.83 -1.49
N LYS A 16 -13.83 -7.08 -1.84
CA LYS A 16 -13.66 -5.70 -2.30
C LYS A 16 -13.56 -4.77 -1.09
N LEU A 17 -12.48 -4.03 -0.98
CA LEU A 17 -12.18 -3.15 0.14
C LEU A 17 -12.00 -1.72 -0.34
N LYS A 18 -12.67 -0.77 0.33
CA LYS A 18 -12.47 0.65 0.11
C LYS A 18 -11.41 1.14 1.11
N ILE A 19 -10.32 1.67 0.59
CA ILE A 19 -9.14 1.98 1.40
C ILE A 19 -8.51 3.30 0.95
N SER A 20 -8.02 4.09 1.90
CA SER A 20 -7.32 5.34 1.63
C SER A 20 -5.89 5.10 1.16
N ASN A 21 -5.34 6.06 0.43
CA ASN A 21 -3.93 6.02 0.03
C ASN A 21 -3.00 5.93 1.25
N GLU A 22 -3.32 6.61 2.34
CA GLU A 22 -2.55 6.55 3.57
C GLU A 22 -2.43 5.12 4.09
N ARG A 23 -3.55 4.40 4.13
CA ARG A 23 -3.55 3.01 4.56
C ARG A 23 -2.81 2.09 3.60
N LEU A 24 -2.92 2.35 2.29
CA LEU A 24 -2.17 1.60 1.29
C LEU A 24 -0.67 1.78 1.46
N VAL A 25 -0.20 3.02 1.63
CA VAL A 25 1.22 3.32 1.86
C VAL A 25 1.73 2.60 3.11
N ASN A 26 0.99 2.69 4.21
CA ASN A 26 1.37 2.04 5.46
C ASN A 26 1.36 0.51 5.36
N SER A 27 0.43 -0.04 4.59
CA SER A 27 0.28 -1.49 4.41
C SER A 27 1.44 -2.12 3.65
N VAL A 28 1.97 -1.44 2.65
CA VAL A 28 3.09 -1.96 1.83
C VAL A 28 4.29 -2.31 2.70
N GLY A 29 4.65 -1.44 3.64
CA GLY A 29 5.79 -1.69 4.53
C GLY A 29 5.62 -2.96 5.35
N VAL A 30 4.43 -3.19 5.90
CA VAL A 30 4.11 -4.38 6.69
C VAL A 30 4.10 -5.63 5.82
N LEU A 31 3.43 -5.57 4.66
CA LEU A 31 3.33 -6.71 3.76
C LEU A 31 4.70 -7.13 3.19
N SER A 32 5.56 -6.16 2.89
CA SER A 32 6.91 -6.44 2.41
C SER A 32 7.74 -7.19 3.45
N LYS A 33 7.58 -6.88 4.73
CA LYS A 33 8.24 -7.62 5.81
C LYS A 33 7.76 -9.07 5.87
N LEU A 34 6.46 -9.29 5.66
CA LEU A 34 5.89 -10.63 5.67
C LEU A 34 6.41 -11.50 4.53
N THR A 35 6.67 -10.91 3.35
CA THR A 35 7.18 -11.66 2.20
C THR A 35 8.62 -12.14 2.38
N ASN A 36 9.36 -11.56 3.32
CA ASN A 36 10.72 -12.01 3.66
C ASN A 36 10.74 -13.22 4.60
N LEU A 37 9.58 -13.61 5.12
CA LEU A 37 9.45 -14.80 5.96
C LEU A 37 9.28 -16.05 5.10
N GLU A 38 9.73 -17.17 5.64
CA GLU A 38 9.46 -18.46 5.01
C GLU A 38 8.03 -18.87 5.29
N LEU A 39 7.17 -18.77 4.26
CA LEU A 39 5.73 -18.99 4.37
C LEU A 39 5.27 -20.13 3.48
N PRO A 40 4.16 -20.81 3.86
CA PRO A 40 3.54 -21.78 2.96
C PRO A 40 3.19 -21.15 1.63
N ILE A 41 3.31 -21.92 0.55
CA ILE A 41 3.16 -21.38 -0.83
C ILE A 41 1.82 -20.70 -1.08
N LYS A 42 0.73 -21.21 -0.53
CA LYS A 42 -0.59 -20.60 -0.71
C LYS A 42 -0.67 -19.21 -0.06
N LEU A 43 -0.09 -19.08 1.12
CA LEU A 43 -0.06 -17.80 1.83
C LEU A 43 0.86 -16.81 1.09
N SER A 44 2.06 -17.25 0.72
CA SER A 44 3.01 -16.43 -0.04
C SER A 44 2.39 -15.93 -1.35
N TYR A 45 1.68 -16.78 -2.05
CA TYR A 45 1.01 -16.43 -3.31
C TYR A 45 -0.10 -15.40 -3.10
N ALA A 46 -0.94 -15.57 -2.07
CA ALA A 46 -1.99 -14.61 -1.74
C ALA A 46 -1.42 -13.24 -1.37
N LEU A 47 -0.36 -13.21 -0.57
CA LEU A 47 0.33 -11.98 -0.21
C LEU A 47 0.91 -11.28 -1.45
N SER A 48 1.54 -12.03 -2.35
CA SER A 48 2.10 -11.48 -3.58
C SER A 48 1.03 -10.84 -4.46
N LYS A 49 -0.13 -11.47 -4.57
CA LYS A 49 -1.25 -10.92 -5.32
C LYS A 49 -1.76 -9.63 -4.69
N ASN A 50 -1.89 -9.59 -3.37
CA ASN A 50 -2.34 -8.39 -2.66
C ASN A 50 -1.35 -7.24 -2.83
N ILE A 51 -0.06 -7.51 -2.70
CA ILE A 51 0.99 -6.51 -2.89
C ILE A 51 0.96 -5.95 -4.30
N THR A 52 0.82 -6.80 -5.31
CA THR A 52 0.74 -6.37 -6.71
C THR A 52 -0.44 -5.43 -6.93
N LYS A 53 -1.61 -5.73 -6.37
CA LYS A 53 -2.79 -4.87 -6.47
C LYS A 53 -2.60 -3.54 -5.77
N ILE A 54 -1.99 -3.54 -4.60
CA ILE A 54 -1.67 -2.32 -3.86
C ILE A 54 -0.69 -1.46 -4.65
N ASP A 55 0.35 -2.07 -5.23
CA ASP A 55 1.33 -1.35 -6.04
C ASP A 55 0.69 -0.65 -7.25
N VAL A 56 -0.28 -1.30 -7.90
CA VAL A 56 -1.03 -0.71 -9.00
C VAL A 56 -1.78 0.55 -8.54
N GLU A 57 -2.46 0.49 -7.41
CA GLU A 57 -3.17 1.64 -6.85
C GLU A 57 -2.20 2.74 -6.41
N LEU A 58 -1.08 2.38 -5.81
CA LEU A 58 -0.07 3.34 -5.38
C LEU A 58 0.65 4.01 -6.54
N LYS A 59 0.61 3.42 -7.73
CA LYS A 59 1.19 4.04 -8.91
C LYS A 59 0.56 5.41 -9.20
N ALA A 60 -0.77 5.50 -9.14
CA ALA A 60 -1.48 6.77 -9.29
C ALA A 60 -1.12 7.76 -8.19
N TYR A 61 -1.08 7.29 -6.94
CA TYR A 61 -0.64 8.11 -5.81
C TYR A 61 0.77 8.67 -6.02
N ASN A 62 1.71 7.81 -6.41
CA ASN A 62 3.10 8.22 -6.64
C ASN A 62 3.22 9.21 -7.79
N MET A 63 2.43 9.07 -8.85
CA MET A 63 2.39 10.01 -9.96
C MET A 63 1.92 11.40 -9.50
N GLU A 64 0.85 11.46 -8.73
CA GLU A 64 0.33 12.72 -8.20
C GLU A 64 1.29 13.35 -7.20
N ARG A 65 1.91 12.54 -6.34
CA ARG A 65 2.91 13.03 -5.41
C ARG A 65 4.12 13.61 -6.15
N GLY A 66 4.52 12.98 -7.25
CA GLY A 66 5.58 13.48 -8.13
C GLY A 66 5.24 14.83 -8.72
N LYS A 67 4.00 15.05 -9.14
CA LYS A 67 3.52 16.35 -9.64
C LYS A 67 3.58 17.42 -8.55
N LEU A 68 3.25 17.09 -7.32
CA LEU A 68 3.34 18.01 -6.19
C LEU A 68 4.80 18.38 -5.88
N LEU A 69 5.70 17.43 -5.96
CA LEU A 69 7.14 17.69 -5.81
C LEU A 69 7.62 18.66 -6.91
N ASN A 70 7.19 18.47 -8.14
CA ASN A 70 7.52 19.38 -9.24
C ASN A 70 6.93 20.77 -9.05
N LYS A 71 5.72 20.86 -8.50
CA LYS A 71 5.03 22.13 -8.29
C LYS A 71 5.66 22.96 -7.18
N TYR A 72 6.00 22.34 -6.06
CA TYR A 72 6.47 23.03 -4.87
C TYR A 72 7.97 22.90 -4.61
N GLY A 73 8.65 22.04 -5.35
CA GLY A 73 10.08 21.84 -5.19
C GLY A 73 10.93 22.93 -5.83
N GLU A 74 12.10 23.19 -5.26
CA GLU A 74 13.08 24.10 -5.81
C GLU A 74 13.57 23.57 -7.17
N LYS A 75 13.69 24.46 -8.15
CA LYS A 75 14.16 24.11 -9.50
C LYS A 75 15.50 24.75 -9.78
N ASP A 76 16.30 24.08 -10.61
CA ASP A 76 17.56 24.61 -11.09
C ASP A 76 17.35 25.64 -12.21
N GLU A 77 18.43 26.18 -12.74
CA GLU A 77 18.38 27.19 -13.79
C GLU A 77 17.74 26.70 -15.10
N GLU A 78 17.73 25.36 -15.30
CA GLU A 78 17.12 24.73 -16.46
C GLU A 78 15.63 24.38 -16.24
N GLY A 79 15.07 24.68 -15.06
CA GLY A 79 13.69 24.39 -14.73
C GLY A 79 13.44 22.96 -14.26
N LYS A 80 14.49 22.19 -13.97
CA LYS A 80 14.38 20.83 -13.44
C LYS A 80 14.44 20.85 -11.93
N LEU A 81 13.83 19.85 -11.29
CA LEU A 81 13.91 19.70 -9.84
C LEU A 81 15.35 19.59 -9.38
N LYS A 82 15.69 20.42 -8.40
CA LYS A 82 17.02 20.44 -7.80
C LYS A 82 17.05 19.39 -6.68
N LEU A 83 17.93 18.41 -6.83
CA LEU A 83 18.11 17.36 -5.84
C LEU A 83 19.35 17.62 -5.02
N SER A 84 19.27 17.36 -3.71
CA SER A 84 20.43 17.38 -2.83
C SER A 84 21.33 16.18 -3.12
N GLU A 85 22.51 16.13 -2.49
CA GLU A 85 23.42 14.99 -2.61
C GLU A 85 22.76 13.67 -2.18
N LYS A 86 21.77 13.76 -1.29
CA LYS A 86 20.99 12.61 -0.81
C LYS A 86 19.77 12.29 -1.67
N GLY A 87 19.57 13.02 -2.78
CA GLY A 87 18.41 12.87 -3.65
C GLY A 87 17.13 13.49 -3.11
N GLU A 88 17.22 14.36 -2.12
CA GLU A 88 16.08 15.04 -1.52
C GLU A 88 15.72 16.33 -2.26
N VAL A 89 14.43 16.61 -2.32
CA VAL A 89 13.89 17.85 -2.91
C VAL A 89 13.63 18.86 -1.80
N ASN A 90 14.12 20.10 -2.01
CA ASN A 90 13.80 21.19 -1.10
C ASN A 90 12.42 21.76 -1.46
N ILE A 91 11.47 21.67 -0.55
CA ILE A 91 10.11 22.17 -0.76
C ILE A 91 10.05 23.64 -0.36
N LEU A 92 9.74 24.53 -1.33
CA LEU A 92 9.70 25.97 -1.12
C LEU A 92 8.45 26.43 -0.38
N ASP A 93 7.31 25.80 -0.64
CA ASP A 93 6.03 26.10 0.01
C ASP A 93 5.52 24.87 0.75
N ARG A 94 6.06 24.65 1.94
CA ARG A 94 5.72 23.47 2.73
C ARG A 94 4.27 23.44 3.19
N GLU A 95 3.70 24.59 3.48
CA GLU A 95 2.32 24.65 3.96
C GLU A 95 1.34 24.11 2.92
N ASN A 96 1.42 24.62 1.69
CA ASN A 96 0.54 24.16 0.62
C ASN A 96 0.90 22.74 0.14
N PHE A 97 2.18 22.38 0.12
CA PHE A 97 2.62 21.03 -0.20
C PHE A 97 2.02 20.01 0.79
N ASN A 98 2.15 20.27 2.08
CA ASN A 98 1.63 19.37 3.11
C ASN A 98 0.10 19.26 3.05
N LYS A 99 -0.57 20.37 2.74
CA LYS A 99 -2.03 20.38 2.57
C LYS A 99 -2.46 19.50 1.41
N ASP A 100 -1.82 19.65 0.26
CA ASP A 100 -2.13 18.88 -0.94
C ASP A 100 -1.81 17.39 -0.75
N VAL A 101 -0.69 17.06 -0.12
CA VAL A 101 -0.32 15.69 0.20
C VAL A 101 -1.34 15.06 1.16
N ALA A 102 -1.79 15.83 2.17
CA ALA A 102 -2.80 15.35 3.11
C ALA A 102 -4.12 15.02 2.41
N GLU A 103 -4.54 15.85 1.45
CA GLU A 103 -5.73 15.58 0.65
C GLU A 103 -5.54 14.34 -0.23
N LEU A 104 -4.37 14.17 -0.83
CA LEU A 104 -4.06 12.99 -1.65
C LEU A 104 -4.06 11.71 -0.82
N LEU A 105 -3.53 11.77 0.41
CA LEU A 105 -3.53 10.62 1.32
C LEU A 105 -4.93 10.18 1.75
N LYS A 106 -5.89 11.11 1.76
CA LYS A 106 -7.29 10.81 2.10
C LYS A 106 -8.09 10.23 0.94
N CYS A 107 -7.60 10.34 -0.29
CA CYS A 107 -8.28 9.74 -1.43
C CYS A 107 -8.38 8.23 -1.26
N GLU A 108 -9.55 7.69 -1.57
CA GLU A 108 -9.85 6.28 -1.39
C GLU A 108 -9.97 5.56 -2.72
N SER A 109 -9.60 4.29 -2.72
CA SER A 109 -9.75 3.40 -3.88
C SER A 109 -10.43 2.11 -3.46
N GLU A 110 -11.12 1.47 -4.38
CA GLU A 110 -11.62 0.12 -4.18
C GLU A 110 -10.59 -0.86 -4.71
N ILE A 111 -10.25 -1.85 -3.90
CA ILE A 111 -9.24 -2.85 -4.23
C ILE A 111 -9.75 -4.24 -3.86
N ASP A 112 -9.52 -5.21 -4.73
CA ASP A 112 -9.86 -6.60 -4.44
C ASP A 112 -8.71 -7.26 -3.68
N ILE A 113 -8.98 -7.64 -2.44
CA ILE A 113 -7.98 -8.25 -1.56
C ILE A 113 -8.24 -9.74 -1.45
N HIS A 114 -7.20 -10.54 -1.64
CA HIS A 114 -7.26 -11.97 -1.40
C HIS A 114 -7.30 -12.26 0.09
N LEU A 115 -8.34 -12.96 0.52
CA LEU A 115 -8.49 -13.37 1.91
C LEU A 115 -7.53 -14.50 2.23
N ILE A 116 -6.92 -14.42 3.40
CA ILE A 116 -6.02 -15.43 3.90
C ILE A 116 -6.73 -16.15 5.05
N ASP A 117 -6.98 -17.44 4.87
CA ASP A 117 -7.53 -18.27 5.93
C ASP A 117 -6.38 -18.85 6.75
N LEU A 118 -6.12 -18.24 7.90
CA LEU A 118 -5.05 -18.65 8.79
C LEU A 118 -5.30 -20.03 9.41
N GLU A 119 -6.56 -20.44 9.50
CA GLU A 119 -6.92 -21.77 10.05
C GLU A 119 -6.54 -22.89 9.10
N SER A 120 -6.50 -22.62 7.78
CA SER A 120 -6.11 -23.61 6.78
C SER A 120 -4.58 -23.76 6.67
N ILE A 121 -3.84 -22.92 7.36
CA ILE A 121 -2.37 -22.92 7.32
C ILE A 121 -1.87 -23.77 8.49
N ASP A 122 -1.52 -25.01 8.19
CA ASP A 122 -1.00 -25.96 9.17
C ASP A 122 0.52 -25.82 9.29
N THR A 123 0.96 -24.67 9.79
CA THR A 123 2.39 -24.39 9.97
C THR A 123 2.64 -23.44 11.12
N ASP A 124 3.79 -23.63 11.78
CA ASP A 124 4.30 -22.73 12.80
C ASP A 124 4.85 -21.45 12.16
N ILE A 125 3.93 -20.54 11.82
CA ILE A 125 4.33 -19.22 11.34
C ILE A 125 4.71 -18.40 12.56
N LYS A 126 6.01 -18.09 12.69
CA LYS A 126 6.47 -17.17 13.72
C LYS A 126 6.26 -15.74 13.23
N ILE A 127 5.24 -15.09 13.79
CA ILE A 127 4.97 -13.69 13.52
C ILE A 127 5.70 -12.87 14.58
N THR A 128 6.52 -11.91 14.14
CA THR A 128 7.21 -11.00 15.06
C THR A 128 6.19 -10.17 15.84
N PRO A 129 6.36 -10.01 17.17
CA PRO A 129 5.48 -9.15 17.94
C PRO A 129 5.37 -7.75 17.33
N GLY A 130 4.16 -7.23 17.20
CA GLY A 130 3.88 -5.95 16.58
C GLY A 130 3.58 -6.00 15.08
N THR A 131 3.71 -7.16 14.44
CA THR A 131 3.29 -7.33 13.05
C THR A 131 1.79 -7.55 13.00
N THR A 132 1.07 -6.66 12.33
CA THR A 132 -0.37 -6.78 12.13
C THR A 132 -0.64 -7.36 10.76
N ILE A 133 -1.32 -8.50 10.73
CA ILE A 133 -1.79 -9.09 9.48
C ILE A 133 -3.07 -8.35 9.10
N ILE A 134 -3.07 -7.73 7.93
CA ILE A 134 -4.25 -7.02 7.42
C ILE A 134 -5.24 -8.07 6.93
N LYS A 135 -6.36 -8.06 7.59
CA LYS A 135 -7.46 -8.93 7.21
C LYS A 135 -8.28 -8.29 6.10
#